data_8b67208e0e116e20416512909f97e2ec
#
_entry.id   8b67208e0e116e20416512909f97e2ec
#
_cell.length_a   1.000
_cell.length_b   1.000
_cell.length_c   1.000
_cell.angle_alpha   90.00
_cell.angle_beta   90.00
_cell.angle_gamma   90.00
#
_symmetry.space_group_name_H-M   'P 1'
#
loop_
_entity.id
_entity.type
_entity.pdbx_description
1 polymer ?
#
loop_
_entity_poly.entity_id
_entity_poly.type
_entity_poly.pdbx_seq_one_letter_code
_entity_poly.pdbx_strand_id
1 'polypeptide(L)'
;LQPLYEFRDKIFHVHYKDIKLFKEKLKECGTMAYPLQYMKPKLPGLGDVDWGKYVSALTDIGFEGYTCIEIEDKSFEGSEERVLDSLKLSLRYMRQFVI
;
A
#
# COMPACT_ATOMS: atom_id res chain seq x y z
N LEU A 1 -2.46 -12.16 -3.77
CA LEU A 1 -2.20 -11.96 -5.21
C LEU A 1 -3.12 -12.78 -6.13
N GLN A 2 -3.64 -13.90 -5.66
CA GLN A 2 -4.51 -14.75 -6.46
C GLN A 2 -5.71 -14.00 -7.07
N PRO A 3 -6.42 -13.12 -6.36
CA PRO A 3 -7.52 -12.37 -6.95
C PRO A 3 -7.11 -11.51 -8.15
N LEU A 4 -5.87 -11.02 -8.19
CA LEU A 4 -5.36 -10.26 -9.33
C LEU A 4 -5.37 -11.10 -10.60
N TYR A 5 -4.93 -12.35 -10.50
CA TYR A 5 -4.89 -13.28 -11.63
C TYR A 5 -6.28 -13.73 -12.05
N GLU A 6 -7.16 -14.02 -11.08
CA GLU A 6 -8.52 -14.48 -11.36
C GLU A 6 -9.39 -13.42 -12.03
N PHE A 7 -9.28 -12.17 -11.57
CA PHE A 7 -10.14 -11.08 -12.02
C PHE A 7 -9.44 -10.07 -12.91
N ARG A 8 -8.31 -10.47 -13.54
CA ARG A 8 -7.49 -9.56 -14.34
C ARG A 8 -8.26 -8.75 -15.38
N ASP A 9 -9.27 -9.35 -16.01
CA ASP A 9 -10.07 -8.68 -17.03
C ASP A 9 -11.07 -7.66 -16.46
N LYS A 10 -11.21 -7.63 -15.13
CA LYS A 10 -12.12 -6.74 -14.40
C LYS A 10 -11.39 -5.65 -13.63
N ILE A 11 -10.06 -5.62 -13.66
CA ILE A 11 -9.27 -4.63 -12.93
C ILE A 11 -9.00 -3.43 -13.82
N PHE A 12 -9.57 -2.28 -13.45
CA PHE A 12 -9.46 -1.05 -14.24
C PHE A 12 -8.65 0.04 -13.53
N HIS A 13 -8.50 -0.06 -12.21
CA HIS A 13 -7.85 0.94 -11.40
C HIS A 13 -7.20 0.28 -10.18
N VAL A 14 -6.04 0.79 -9.76
CA VAL A 14 -5.29 0.26 -8.62
C VAL A 14 -4.85 1.39 -7.71
N HIS A 15 -5.03 1.18 -6.41
CA HIS A 15 -4.52 2.09 -5.39
C HIS A 15 -3.29 1.46 -4.72
N TYR A 16 -2.26 2.27 -4.52
CA TYR A 16 -1.08 1.88 -3.77
C TYR A 16 -1.20 2.41 -2.35
N LYS A 17 -1.52 1.52 -1.43
CA LYS A 17 -1.68 1.79 -0.02
C LYS A 17 -0.87 0.77 0.77
N ASP A 18 -0.24 1.19 1.86
CA ASP A 18 0.56 0.30 2.67
C ASP A 18 0.06 0.29 4.11
N ILE A 19 0.38 -0.78 4.80
CA ILE A 19 0.07 -0.95 6.22
C ILE A 19 1.23 -1.65 6.92
N LYS A 20 1.37 -1.38 8.20
CA LYS A 20 2.27 -2.12 9.08
C LYS A 20 1.44 -2.93 10.07
N LEU A 21 1.68 -4.23 10.12
CA LEU A 21 1.01 -5.14 11.04
C LEU A 21 1.88 -5.35 12.29
N PHE A 22 1.25 -5.24 13.45
CA PHE A 22 1.87 -5.56 14.73
C PHE A 22 1.40 -6.96 15.13
N LYS A 23 2.15 -7.98 14.70
CA LYS A 23 1.75 -9.39 14.85
C LYS A 23 1.52 -9.80 16.30
N GLU A 24 2.31 -9.26 17.22
CA GLU A 24 2.13 -9.55 18.65
C GLU A 24 0.81 -9.00 19.18
N LYS A 25 0.45 -7.78 18.76
CA LYS A 25 -0.83 -7.19 19.09
C LYS A 25 -1.99 -7.97 18.50
N LEU A 26 -1.84 -8.44 17.27
CA LEU A 26 -2.83 -9.26 16.62
C LEU A 26 -3.07 -10.57 17.39
N LYS A 27 -2.01 -11.19 17.91
CA LYS A 27 -2.13 -12.39 18.75
C LYS A 27 -2.86 -12.11 20.05
N GLU A 28 -2.64 -10.95 20.66
CA GLU A 28 -3.29 -10.54 21.91
C GLU A 28 -4.78 -10.26 21.72
N CYS A 29 -5.13 -9.48 20.68
CA CYS A 29 -6.51 -9.02 20.50
C CYS A 29 -7.35 -9.89 19.56
N GLY A 30 -6.70 -10.67 18.68
CA GLY A 30 -7.40 -11.48 17.68
C GLY A 30 -7.88 -10.65 16.47
N THR A 31 -8.25 -11.35 15.42
CA THR A 31 -8.66 -10.74 14.14
C THR A 31 -10.00 -10.01 14.22
N MET A 32 -10.83 -10.33 15.21
CA MET A 32 -12.13 -9.70 15.43
C MET A 32 -12.04 -8.40 16.22
N ALA A 33 -10.84 -8.04 16.69
CA ALA A 33 -10.61 -6.79 17.37
C ALA A 33 -10.67 -5.60 16.41
N TYR A 34 -10.77 -4.39 16.96
CA TYR A 34 -10.72 -3.18 16.18
C TYR A 34 -9.40 -3.09 15.41
N PRO A 35 -9.41 -2.91 14.07
CA PRO A 35 -8.20 -3.02 13.26
C PRO A 35 -7.03 -2.14 13.71
N LEU A 36 -7.29 -0.93 14.20
CA LEU A 36 -6.26 -0.01 14.66
C LEU A 36 -5.49 -0.49 15.90
N GLN A 37 -5.94 -1.58 16.53
CA GLN A 37 -5.22 -2.19 17.64
C GLN A 37 -4.00 -2.99 17.18
N TYR A 38 -4.01 -3.48 15.92
CA TYR A 38 -2.94 -4.33 15.41
C TYR A 38 -2.34 -3.85 14.09
N MET A 39 -2.82 -2.77 13.53
CA MET A 39 -2.28 -2.25 12.27
C MET A 39 -2.21 -0.73 12.25
N LYS A 40 -1.29 -0.20 11.44
CA LYS A 40 -1.19 1.23 11.16
C LYS A 40 -1.07 1.46 9.66
N PRO A 41 -1.85 2.40 9.08
CA PRO A 41 -1.61 2.85 7.72
C PRO A 41 -0.23 3.48 7.58
N LYS A 42 0.43 3.20 6.48
CA LYS A 42 1.77 3.70 6.16
C LYS A 42 1.83 4.18 4.71
N LEU A 43 2.81 5.01 4.42
CA LEU A 43 3.13 5.35 3.04
C LEU A 43 3.60 4.10 2.29
N PRO A 44 3.31 3.99 0.98
CA PRO A 44 3.88 2.92 0.17
C PRO A 44 5.39 2.81 0.37
N GLY A 45 5.84 1.64 0.75
CA GLY A 45 7.24 1.35 1.05
C GLY A 45 7.61 1.38 2.52
N LEU A 46 6.80 1.96 3.39
CA LEU A 46 7.08 2.03 4.83
C LEU A 46 6.32 1.00 5.66
N GLY A 47 5.49 0.18 5.02
CA GLY A 47 4.74 -0.88 5.66
C GLY A 47 5.21 -2.27 5.28
N ASP A 48 4.29 -3.23 5.37
CA ASP A 48 4.58 -4.65 5.20
C ASP A 48 4.21 -5.21 3.81
N VAL A 49 3.67 -4.39 2.91
CA VAL A 49 3.34 -4.85 1.56
C VAL A 49 4.63 -5.10 0.78
N ASP A 50 4.71 -6.28 0.17
CA ASP A 50 5.82 -6.61 -0.73
C ASP A 50 5.54 -6.01 -2.11
N TRP A 51 6.02 -4.79 -2.35
CA TRP A 51 5.74 -4.04 -3.57
C TRP A 51 6.34 -4.67 -4.82
N GLY A 52 7.50 -5.31 -4.68
CA GLY A 52 8.12 -6.02 -5.80
C GLY A 52 7.20 -7.11 -6.33
N LYS A 53 6.65 -7.93 -5.43
CA LYS A 53 5.70 -9.00 -5.80
C LYS A 53 4.40 -8.44 -6.36
N TYR A 54 3.89 -7.38 -5.74
CA TYR A 54 2.62 -6.78 -6.16
C TYR A 54 2.72 -6.20 -7.58
N VAL A 55 3.74 -5.41 -7.85
CA VAL A 55 3.94 -4.81 -9.18
C VAL A 55 4.28 -5.88 -10.21
N SER A 56 5.04 -6.90 -9.83
CA SER A 56 5.31 -8.04 -10.72
C SER A 56 4.02 -8.73 -11.14
N ALA A 57 3.09 -8.95 -10.21
CA ALA A 57 1.79 -9.54 -10.51
C ALA A 57 0.97 -8.65 -11.45
N LEU A 58 0.97 -7.33 -11.25
CA LEU A 58 0.30 -6.40 -12.16
C LEU A 58 0.88 -6.46 -13.56
N THR A 59 2.19 -6.60 -13.68
CA THR A 59 2.87 -6.75 -14.97
C THR A 59 2.48 -8.06 -15.63
N ASP A 60 2.45 -9.14 -14.88
CA ASP A 60 2.11 -10.48 -15.39
C ASP A 60 0.70 -10.56 -15.97
N ILE A 61 -0.26 -9.87 -15.36
CA ILE A 61 -1.64 -9.83 -15.85
C ILE A 61 -1.85 -8.83 -16.97
N GLY A 62 -0.80 -8.09 -17.35
CA GLY A 62 -0.88 -7.10 -18.43
C GLY A 62 -1.70 -5.86 -18.07
N PHE A 63 -1.67 -5.45 -16.79
CA PHE A 63 -2.43 -4.29 -16.34
C PHE A 63 -1.96 -3.02 -17.05
N GLU A 64 -2.91 -2.34 -17.70
CA GLU A 64 -2.72 -1.04 -18.32
C GLU A 64 -3.81 -0.11 -17.80
N GLY A 65 -3.45 0.82 -16.93
CA GLY A 65 -4.41 1.73 -16.35
C GLY A 65 -3.73 2.70 -15.41
N TYR A 66 -4.55 3.50 -14.76
CA TYR A 66 -4.05 4.46 -13.80
C TYR A 66 -3.88 3.83 -12.43
N THR A 67 -2.83 4.23 -11.74
CA THR A 67 -2.59 3.89 -10.35
C THR A 67 -2.60 5.17 -9.52
N CYS A 68 -3.03 5.03 -8.28
CA CYS A 68 -3.13 6.15 -7.36
C CYS A 68 -2.39 5.81 -6.06
N ILE A 69 -1.53 6.72 -5.61
CA ILE A 69 -0.86 6.58 -4.32
C ILE A 69 -1.76 7.17 -3.25
N GLU A 70 -2.14 6.37 -2.26
CA GLU A 70 -2.87 6.84 -1.09
C GLU A 70 -1.90 7.20 0.03
N ILE A 71 -2.03 8.41 0.54
CA ILE A 71 -1.22 8.92 1.63
C ILE A 71 -2.05 8.88 2.91
N GLU A 72 -1.74 7.93 3.77
CA GLU A 72 -2.34 7.82 5.08
C GLU A 72 -1.26 7.32 6.04
N ASP A 73 -0.58 8.25 6.71
CA ASP A 73 0.50 7.93 7.64
C ASP A 73 0.60 9.06 8.65
N LYS A 74 0.32 8.76 9.90
CA LYS A 74 0.33 9.76 10.98
C LYS A 74 1.67 10.47 11.15
N SER A 75 2.77 9.82 10.78
CA SER A 75 4.09 10.42 10.86
C SER A 75 4.27 11.60 9.91
N PHE A 76 3.43 11.71 8.89
CA PHE A 76 3.51 12.76 7.86
C PHE A 76 2.32 13.71 7.89
N GLU A 77 1.48 13.62 8.91
CA GLU A 77 0.38 14.56 9.13
C GLU A 77 0.87 15.76 9.93
N GLY A 78 0.10 16.84 9.92
CA GLY A 78 0.32 18.02 10.76
C GLY A 78 0.73 19.29 10.01
N SER A 79 1.18 19.21 8.77
CA SER A 79 1.45 20.40 7.94
C SER A 79 1.40 20.07 6.46
N GLU A 80 1.16 21.07 5.63
CA GLU A 80 1.17 20.91 4.18
C GLU A 80 2.55 20.47 3.67
N GLU A 81 3.61 20.97 4.29
CA GLU A 81 4.98 20.61 3.94
C GLU A 81 5.24 19.12 4.14
N ARG A 82 4.80 18.56 5.27
CA ARG A 82 4.96 17.14 5.54
C ARG A 82 4.14 16.28 4.60
N VAL A 83 2.92 16.70 4.27
CA VAL A 83 2.08 15.99 3.29
C VAL A 83 2.76 16.01 1.92
N LEU A 84 3.30 17.13 1.49
CA LEU A 84 4.01 17.24 0.23
C LEU A 84 5.27 16.35 0.20
N ASP A 85 6.02 16.33 1.29
CA ASP A 85 7.19 15.46 1.43
C ASP A 85 6.80 13.97 1.34
N SER A 86 5.66 13.61 1.93
CA SER A 86 5.14 12.25 1.86
C SER A 86 4.79 11.83 0.44
N LEU A 87 4.19 12.74 -0.33
CA LEU A 87 3.90 12.49 -1.75
C LEU A 87 5.18 12.26 -2.55
N LYS A 88 6.17 13.10 -2.35
CA LYS A 88 7.47 12.96 -3.03
C LYS A 88 8.17 11.67 -2.68
N LEU A 89 8.16 11.30 -1.41
CA LEU A 89 8.79 10.06 -0.93
C LEU A 89 8.10 8.83 -1.52
N SER A 90 6.77 8.79 -1.46
CA SER A 90 5.99 7.68 -2.00
C SER A 90 6.19 7.52 -3.49
N LEU A 91 6.16 8.63 -4.23
CA LEU A 91 6.36 8.62 -5.67
C LEU A 91 7.76 8.13 -6.04
N ARG A 92 8.78 8.59 -5.33
CA ARG A 92 10.16 8.16 -5.52
C ARG A 92 10.33 6.67 -5.25
N TYR A 93 9.71 6.17 -4.18
CA TYR A 93 9.76 4.75 -3.85
C TYR A 93 9.08 3.90 -4.92
N MET A 94 7.85 4.26 -5.32
CA MET A 94 7.09 3.46 -6.27
C MET A 94 7.67 3.50 -7.69
N ARG A 95 8.36 4.56 -8.07
CA ARG A 95 8.99 4.69 -9.39
C ARG A 95 10.07 3.65 -9.66
N GLN A 96 10.66 3.05 -8.64
CA GLN A 96 11.63 1.98 -8.85
C GLN A 96 10.99 0.71 -9.41
N PHE A 97 9.69 0.55 -9.26
CA PHE A 97 8.94 -0.61 -9.76
C PHE A 97 8.12 -0.29 -11.01
N VAL A 98 7.68 0.94 -11.14
CA VAL A 98 6.74 1.36 -12.20
C VAL A 98 7.48 2.28 -13.18
N ILE A 99 7.54 1.83 -14.40
CA ILE A 99 8.22 2.56 -15.49
C ILE A 99 7.22 3.42 -16.25
#